data_91db720be8e5fa1032cd3c15320fd8c6
#
_entry.id   91db720be8e5fa1032cd3c15320fd8c6
#
_cell.length_a   1.000
_cell.length_b   1.000
_cell.length_c   1.000
_cell.angle_alpha   90.00
_cell.angle_beta   90.00
_cell.angle_gamma   90.00
#
_symmetry.space_group_name_H-M   'P 1'
#
loop_
_entity.id
_entity.type
_entity.pdbx_description
1 polymer ?
#
loop_
_entity_poly.entity_id
_entity_poly.type
_entity_poly.pdbx_seq_one_letter_code
_entity_poly.pdbx_strand_id
1 'polypeptide(L)'
;MLAILHPNTALDSEEYRQTMHYLENLPGVSVRVHEVQGASQRLTEIYLLGDTKPLSKEEIEALPAVERAIRISDDYRILGRHKDDRRQSGFTYNGVEFNQSNLNIFAGLCAVDVPEHVEMMMQALEDSGEVCTRMGAYKPRTNPYSFQGHGKGCLPWVFEKAGKHGIKVIAMEITHESHIEEIDTCLEKLGRPTGVMLQVGTRNTQNFELLKAIGRQSTYPVLLKRGFGITLNESLNAAEYLASEGNANVIFCLRGMKTEAGQPHRNMVDFAHVPAVKRLTRMPVCVDPSHSVGTREQSPDGILDVMHATAQGVIAGANMVLVDFHPKPEKALVDGPQALLMHELPAYLEDIRLCHDTWKKRQAIYQRLKDNASA
;
A
#
# COMPACT_ATOMS: atom_id res chain seq x y z
N MET A 1 17.34 8.53 14.80
CA MET A 1 18.57 8.09 14.10
C MET A 1 18.33 6.66 13.62
N LEU A 2 18.96 6.23 12.55
CA LEU A 2 18.87 4.87 12.02
C LEU A 2 20.26 4.23 12.07
N ALA A 3 20.37 3.05 12.67
CA ALA A 3 21.54 2.20 12.54
C ALA A 3 21.23 1.05 11.59
N ILE A 4 22.09 0.82 10.62
CA ILE A 4 22.00 -0.27 9.65
C ILE A 4 23.07 -1.28 10.01
N LEU A 5 22.65 -2.53 10.21
CA LEU A 5 23.58 -3.59 10.56
C LEU A 5 24.30 -4.16 9.32
N HIS A 6 25.43 -4.79 9.54
CA HIS A 6 26.10 -5.57 8.49
C HIS A 6 25.14 -6.60 7.87
N PRO A 7 25.18 -6.82 6.54
CA PRO A 7 24.31 -7.77 5.89
C PRO A 7 24.39 -9.17 6.53
N ASN A 8 23.23 -9.81 6.64
CA ASN A 8 23.09 -11.15 7.22
C ASN A 8 23.57 -11.29 8.69
N THR A 9 23.64 -10.19 9.44
CA THR A 9 23.90 -10.24 10.89
C THR A 9 22.88 -11.18 11.56
N ALA A 10 23.36 -12.18 12.30
CA ALA A 10 22.49 -13.10 13.01
C ALA A 10 21.97 -12.42 14.29
N LEU A 11 20.65 -12.48 14.52
CA LEU A 11 19.99 -11.82 15.68
C LEU A 11 20.37 -12.49 17.03
N ASP A 12 20.96 -13.66 17.00
CA ASP A 12 21.50 -14.39 18.15
C ASP A 12 23.01 -14.25 18.29
N SER A 13 23.68 -13.46 17.43
CA SER A 13 25.13 -13.23 17.52
C SER A 13 25.50 -12.35 18.74
N GLU A 14 26.73 -12.48 19.18
CA GLU A 14 27.25 -11.68 20.30
C GLU A 14 27.31 -10.19 19.94
N GLU A 15 27.72 -9.87 18.72
CA GLU A 15 27.78 -8.49 18.19
C GLU A 15 26.39 -7.84 18.18
N TYR A 16 25.35 -8.59 17.79
CA TYR A 16 23.97 -8.10 17.82
C TYR A 16 23.51 -7.84 19.25
N ARG A 17 23.75 -8.77 20.19
CA ARG A 17 23.34 -8.60 21.59
C ARG A 17 24.02 -7.41 22.25
N GLN A 18 25.32 -7.23 22.03
CA GLN A 18 26.06 -6.08 22.56
C GLN A 18 25.52 -4.76 21.99
N THR A 19 25.26 -4.72 20.68
CA THR A 19 24.68 -3.56 20.01
C THR A 19 23.30 -3.24 20.59
N MET A 20 22.40 -4.21 20.69
CA MET A 20 21.06 -4.01 21.23
C MET A 20 21.09 -3.57 22.69
N HIS A 21 21.92 -4.21 23.51
CA HIS A 21 22.09 -3.83 24.91
C HIS A 21 22.51 -2.37 25.08
N TYR A 22 23.43 -1.88 24.25
CA TYR A 22 23.81 -0.47 24.26
C TYR A 22 22.66 0.44 23.86
N LEU A 23 22.00 0.15 22.73
CA LEU A 23 20.95 0.99 22.17
C LEU A 23 19.70 1.07 23.05
N GLU A 24 19.29 -0.04 23.68
CA GLU A 24 18.13 -0.12 24.58
C GLU A 24 18.33 0.61 25.91
N ASN A 25 19.59 0.81 26.33
CA ASN A 25 19.93 1.55 27.54
C ASN A 25 20.14 3.06 27.30
N LEU A 26 19.97 3.56 26.09
CA LEU A 26 20.08 4.99 25.78
C LEU A 26 18.93 5.78 26.44
N PRO A 27 19.21 6.82 27.23
CA PRO A 27 18.17 7.59 27.91
C PRO A 27 17.29 8.35 26.92
N GLY A 28 15.96 8.27 27.08
CA GLY A 28 14.99 8.98 26.24
C GLY A 28 14.87 8.46 24.81
N VAL A 29 15.42 7.29 24.53
CA VAL A 29 15.37 6.64 23.21
C VAL A 29 14.62 5.33 23.31
N SER A 30 13.76 5.06 22.36
CA SER A 30 13.14 3.75 22.14
C SER A 30 13.71 3.12 20.86
N VAL A 31 13.87 1.80 20.89
CA VAL A 31 14.48 1.05 19.80
C VAL A 31 13.40 0.27 19.05
N ARG A 32 13.41 0.32 17.71
CA ARG A 32 12.58 -0.51 16.82
C ARG A 32 13.47 -1.20 15.81
N VAL A 33 13.35 -2.52 15.73
CA VAL A 33 14.09 -3.33 14.77
C VAL A 33 13.18 -3.66 13.60
N HIS A 34 13.69 -3.49 12.39
CA HIS A 34 13.01 -3.84 11.16
C HIS A 34 13.93 -4.72 10.30
N GLU A 35 13.44 -5.89 9.91
CA GLU A 35 14.16 -6.81 9.02
C GLU A 35 13.60 -6.71 7.60
N VAL A 36 14.49 -6.49 6.64
CA VAL A 36 14.17 -6.48 5.22
C VAL A 36 14.79 -7.71 4.56
N GLN A 37 13.95 -8.60 4.08
CA GLN A 37 14.38 -9.77 3.32
C GLN A 37 14.53 -9.38 1.85
N GLY A 38 15.75 -9.23 1.38
CA GLY A 38 16.07 -9.08 -0.04
C GLY A 38 16.22 -10.42 -0.74
N ALA A 39 16.34 -10.40 -2.07
CA ALA A 39 16.50 -11.62 -2.88
C ALA A 39 17.80 -12.39 -2.57
N SER A 40 18.87 -11.70 -2.15
CA SER A 40 20.19 -12.29 -1.92
C SER A 40 20.73 -12.11 -0.49
N GLN A 41 20.12 -11.22 0.31
CA GLN A 41 20.60 -10.93 1.66
C GLN A 41 19.49 -10.39 2.56
N ARG A 42 19.63 -10.61 3.86
CA ARG A 42 18.82 -9.99 4.91
C ARG A 42 19.51 -8.74 5.40
N LEU A 43 18.76 -7.65 5.52
CA LEU A 43 19.22 -6.39 6.10
C LEU A 43 18.42 -6.11 7.37
N THR A 44 19.10 -5.80 8.46
CA THR A 44 18.47 -5.38 9.72
C THR A 44 18.68 -3.90 9.93
N GLU A 45 17.61 -3.18 10.16
CA GLU A 45 17.56 -1.75 10.40
C GLU A 45 17.08 -1.51 11.83
N ILE A 46 17.82 -0.69 12.60
CA ILE A 46 17.47 -0.34 13.96
C ILE A 46 17.13 1.15 14.01
N TYR A 47 15.88 1.46 14.28
CA TYR A 47 15.39 2.83 14.41
C TYR A 47 15.48 3.29 15.87
N LEU A 48 16.23 4.35 16.09
CA LEU A 48 16.35 5.04 17.38
C LEU A 48 15.36 6.21 17.38
N LEU A 49 14.29 6.09 18.15
CA LEU A 49 13.18 7.04 18.23
C LEU A 49 13.24 7.79 19.57
N GLY A 50 12.88 9.07 19.59
CA GLY A 50 12.93 9.90 20.78
C GLY A 50 14.01 10.98 20.70
N ASP A 51 14.64 11.32 21.83
CA ASP A 51 15.68 12.35 21.86
C ASP A 51 17.03 11.78 21.40
N THR A 52 17.23 11.76 20.10
CA THR A 52 18.48 11.31 19.48
C THR A 52 19.46 12.45 19.18
N LYS A 53 19.15 13.70 19.58
CA LYS A 53 20.04 14.85 19.34
C LYS A 53 21.40 14.72 20.03
N PRO A 54 21.48 14.21 21.27
CA PRO A 54 22.75 14.06 21.95
C PRO A 54 23.66 12.96 21.39
N LEU A 55 23.10 11.98 20.64
CA LEU A 55 23.86 10.84 20.14
C LEU A 55 24.77 11.27 19.00
N SER A 56 26.03 10.86 19.00
CA SER A 56 26.91 11.05 17.87
C SER A 56 26.73 9.91 16.84
N LYS A 57 26.91 10.23 15.57
CA LYS A 57 26.84 9.24 14.49
C LYS A 57 27.99 8.22 14.64
N GLU A 58 29.16 8.73 14.93
CA GLU A 58 30.41 7.99 15.09
C GLU A 58 30.32 6.98 16.23
N GLU A 59 29.66 7.36 17.32
CA GLU A 59 29.43 6.51 18.48
C GLU A 59 28.55 5.31 18.17
N ILE A 60 27.47 5.53 17.37
CA ILE A 60 26.60 4.45 16.92
C ILE A 60 27.29 3.57 15.87
N GLU A 61 28.08 4.14 14.98
CA GLU A 61 28.85 3.39 13.97
C GLU A 61 29.99 2.56 14.57
N ALA A 62 30.43 2.90 15.79
CA ALA A 62 31.44 2.12 16.51
C ALA A 62 30.90 0.82 17.13
N LEU A 63 29.56 0.60 17.14
CA LEU A 63 28.96 -0.61 17.70
C LEU A 63 29.24 -1.84 16.81
N PRO A 64 29.49 -3.03 17.40
CA PRO A 64 30.05 -4.18 16.66
C PRO A 64 29.22 -4.67 15.48
N ALA A 65 27.88 -4.60 15.57
CA ALA A 65 27.00 -5.07 14.49
C ALA A 65 26.64 -3.97 13.48
N VAL A 66 27.00 -2.69 13.72
CA VAL A 66 26.56 -1.56 12.90
C VAL A 66 27.52 -1.34 11.72
N GLU A 67 26.99 -1.41 10.51
CA GLU A 67 27.72 -1.02 9.29
C GLU A 67 27.79 0.49 9.12
N ARG A 68 26.66 1.17 9.40
CA ARG A 68 26.57 2.63 9.31
C ARG A 68 25.40 3.19 10.10
N ALA A 69 25.49 4.46 10.52
CA ALA A 69 24.40 5.21 11.10
C ALA A 69 23.99 6.41 10.24
N ILE A 70 22.70 6.70 10.23
CA ILE A 70 22.12 7.81 9.47
C ILE A 70 21.31 8.69 10.43
N ARG A 71 21.67 9.98 10.48
CA ARG A 71 20.87 10.96 11.23
C ARG A 71 19.66 11.36 10.39
N ILE A 72 18.47 11.05 10.90
CA ILE A 72 17.20 11.38 10.25
C ILE A 72 16.63 12.60 10.96
N SER A 73 16.47 13.68 10.22
CA SER A 73 15.87 14.94 10.69
C SER A 73 14.48 15.20 10.12
N ASP A 74 14.04 14.37 9.17
CA ASP A 74 12.79 14.55 8.45
C ASP A 74 11.59 13.90 9.18
N ASP A 75 10.37 14.30 8.81
CA ASP A 75 9.13 13.85 9.44
C ASP A 75 8.90 12.34 9.28
N TYR A 76 9.27 11.79 8.10
CA TYR A 76 9.09 10.36 7.82
C TYR A 76 10.38 9.60 8.13
N ARG A 77 10.55 9.15 9.36
CA ARG A 77 11.82 8.56 9.83
C ARG A 77 12.01 7.14 9.32
N ILE A 78 10.95 6.34 9.30
CA ILE A 78 10.98 4.93 8.92
C ILE A 78 10.67 4.76 7.44
N LEU A 79 9.60 5.39 6.94
CA LEU A 79 9.13 5.25 5.55
C LEU A 79 9.80 6.24 4.59
N GLY A 80 10.46 7.27 5.11
CA GLY A 80 11.10 8.32 4.30
C GLY A 80 12.28 7.82 3.48
N ARG A 81 12.53 8.51 2.38
CA ARG A 81 13.74 8.35 1.57
C ARG A 81 14.75 9.41 2.02
N HIS A 82 15.81 8.96 2.68
CA HIS A 82 16.84 9.85 3.21
C HIS A 82 17.96 10.05 2.21
N LYS A 83 18.75 11.11 2.43
CA LYS A 83 19.97 11.37 1.63
C LYS A 83 20.90 10.16 1.74
N ASP A 84 21.42 9.71 0.62
CA ASP A 84 22.27 8.53 0.50
C ASP A 84 21.57 7.17 0.74
N ASP A 85 20.24 7.17 0.85
CA ASP A 85 19.47 5.93 0.98
C ASP A 85 19.38 5.22 -0.38
N ARG A 86 20.13 4.11 -0.54
CA ARG A 86 20.14 3.26 -1.73
C ARG A 86 19.29 2.01 -1.59
N ARG A 87 18.58 1.86 -0.47
CA ARG A 87 17.78 0.67 -0.20
C ARG A 87 16.64 0.56 -1.20
N GLN A 88 16.41 -0.64 -1.69
CA GLN A 88 15.18 -0.94 -2.42
C GLN A 88 14.02 -0.90 -1.44
N SER A 89 12.95 -0.24 -1.88
CA SER A 89 11.70 -0.20 -1.13
C SER A 89 10.82 -1.33 -1.58
N GLY A 90 10.16 -1.99 -0.65
CA GLY A 90 9.19 -3.01 -0.96
C GLY A 90 9.23 -4.17 0.02
N PHE A 91 8.27 -5.04 -0.16
CA PHE A 91 8.09 -6.27 0.62
C PHE A 91 7.45 -7.34 -0.27
N THR A 92 7.54 -8.58 0.16
CA THR A 92 6.83 -9.71 -0.44
C THR A 92 5.77 -10.20 0.55
N TYR A 93 4.55 -10.41 0.07
CA TYR A 93 3.46 -10.94 0.88
C TYR A 93 2.67 -11.97 0.10
N ASN A 94 2.50 -13.16 0.67
CA ASN A 94 1.82 -14.31 0.07
C ASN A 94 2.25 -14.60 -1.39
N GLY A 95 3.55 -14.49 -1.67
CA GLY A 95 4.15 -14.73 -2.98
C GLY A 95 3.98 -13.59 -3.99
N VAL A 96 3.44 -12.43 -3.57
CA VAL A 96 3.32 -11.23 -4.41
C VAL A 96 4.33 -10.18 -3.95
N GLU A 97 5.08 -9.63 -4.88
CA GLU A 97 6.06 -8.57 -4.65
C GLU A 97 5.40 -7.19 -4.76
N PHE A 98 5.64 -6.33 -3.77
CA PHE A 98 5.20 -4.94 -3.72
C PHE A 98 6.41 -4.03 -3.59
N ASN A 99 6.80 -3.37 -4.67
CA ASN A 99 7.96 -2.47 -4.71
C ASN A 99 7.73 -1.28 -5.64
N GLN A 100 8.72 -0.38 -5.75
CA GLN A 100 8.61 0.81 -6.60
C GLN A 100 8.93 0.58 -8.09
N SER A 101 9.11 -0.66 -8.53
CA SER A 101 9.45 -1.00 -9.92
C SER A 101 8.42 -1.90 -10.61
N ASN A 102 7.60 -2.64 -9.86
CA ASN A 102 6.53 -3.47 -10.41
C ASN A 102 5.17 -2.77 -10.41
N LEU A 103 4.15 -3.44 -10.94
CA LEU A 103 2.77 -3.00 -10.96
C LEU A 103 1.86 -4.18 -10.60
N ASN A 104 1.01 -4.01 -9.60
CA ASN A 104 -0.02 -4.95 -9.21
C ASN A 104 -1.41 -4.35 -9.43
N ILE A 105 -2.36 -5.14 -9.95
CA ILE A 105 -3.71 -4.69 -10.26
C ILE A 105 -4.69 -5.35 -9.29
N PHE A 106 -5.44 -4.53 -8.57
CA PHE A 106 -6.47 -4.92 -7.61
C PHE A 106 -7.84 -4.50 -8.13
N ALA A 107 -8.36 -5.25 -9.09
CA ALA A 107 -9.69 -5.08 -9.61
C ALA A 107 -10.71 -5.91 -8.79
N GLY A 108 -11.90 -5.36 -8.52
CA GLY A 108 -12.91 -6.10 -7.78
C GLY A 108 -14.02 -5.23 -7.19
N LEU A 109 -14.82 -5.83 -6.32
CA LEU A 109 -16.01 -5.21 -5.76
C LEU A 109 -15.65 -4.18 -4.67
N CYS A 110 -16.20 -2.97 -4.79
CA CYS A 110 -16.05 -1.95 -3.72
C CYS A 110 -16.61 -2.47 -2.41
N ALA A 111 -17.77 -3.09 -2.44
CA ALA A 111 -18.31 -3.87 -1.32
C ALA A 111 -18.74 -5.24 -1.84
N VAL A 112 -18.49 -6.26 -1.03
CA VAL A 112 -19.03 -7.60 -1.25
C VAL A 112 -20.56 -7.53 -1.13
N ASP A 113 -21.26 -8.07 -2.13
CA ASP A 113 -22.73 -8.13 -2.15
C ASP A 113 -23.24 -9.58 -2.09
N VAL A 114 -23.21 -10.31 -3.18
CA VAL A 114 -23.69 -11.71 -3.23
C VAL A 114 -22.56 -12.65 -3.68
N PRO A 115 -22.60 -13.92 -3.23
CA PRO A 115 -21.55 -14.91 -3.56
C PRO A 115 -21.34 -15.12 -5.07
N GLU A 116 -22.39 -14.98 -5.87
CA GLU A 116 -22.34 -15.15 -7.32
C GLU A 116 -21.51 -14.04 -7.98
N HIS A 117 -21.64 -12.81 -7.54
CA HIS A 117 -20.87 -11.68 -8.09
C HIS A 117 -19.39 -11.79 -7.72
N VAL A 118 -19.08 -12.26 -6.51
CA VAL A 118 -17.69 -12.52 -6.09
C VAL A 118 -17.09 -13.66 -6.93
N GLU A 119 -17.84 -14.75 -7.15
CA GLU A 119 -17.40 -15.85 -7.99
C GLU A 119 -17.09 -15.39 -9.42
N MET A 120 -18.03 -14.64 -10.05
CA MET A 120 -17.84 -14.11 -11.39
C MET A 120 -16.61 -13.22 -11.50
N MET A 121 -16.38 -12.36 -10.49
CA MET A 121 -15.21 -11.46 -10.48
C MET A 121 -13.91 -12.24 -10.34
N MET A 122 -13.83 -13.19 -9.41
CA MET A 122 -12.62 -13.97 -9.18
C MET A 122 -12.31 -14.89 -10.36
N GLN A 123 -13.31 -15.49 -11.02
CA GLN A 123 -13.12 -16.24 -12.25
C GLN A 123 -12.53 -15.38 -13.37
N ALA A 124 -13.04 -14.16 -13.55
CA ALA A 124 -12.53 -13.27 -14.60
C ALA A 124 -11.05 -12.82 -14.31
N LEU A 125 -10.67 -12.69 -13.04
CA LEU A 125 -9.29 -12.41 -12.67
C LEU A 125 -8.38 -13.61 -12.93
N GLU A 126 -8.81 -14.82 -12.57
CA GLU A 126 -8.10 -16.08 -12.89
C GLU A 126 -7.89 -16.23 -14.40
N ASP A 127 -8.95 -16.04 -15.20
CA ASP A 127 -8.90 -16.12 -16.68
C ASP A 127 -7.94 -15.07 -17.28
N SER A 128 -7.72 -13.94 -16.57
CA SER A 128 -6.83 -12.86 -16.97
C SER A 128 -5.40 -13.02 -16.41
N GLY A 129 -5.15 -14.03 -15.60
CA GLY A 129 -3.88 -14.29 -14.92
C GLY A 129 -3.56 -13.31 -13.77
N GLU A 130 -4.57 -12.60 -13.26
CA GLU A 130 -4.42 -11.69 -12.13
C GLU A 130 -4.59 -12.46 -10.81
N VAL A 131 -3.71 -12.16 -9.85
CA VAL A 131 -3.68 -12.86 -8.54
C VAL A 131 -4.06 -11.97 -7.37
N CYS A 132 -4.46 -10.74 -7.64
CA CYS A 132 -4.83 -9.75 -6.63
C CYS A 132 -6.23 -9.20 -6.90
N THR A 133 -6.98 -8.90 -5.82
CA THR A 133 -8.32 -8.31 -5.93
C THR A 133 -8.60 -7.37 -4.76
N ARG A 134 -9.68 -6.61 -4.88
CA ARG A 134 -10.31 -5.90 -3.77
C ARG A 134 -11.70 -6.48 -3.50
N MET A 135 -12.03 -6.69 -2.21
CA MET A 135 -13.34 -7.16 -1.76
C MET A 135 -13.67 -6.53 -0.40
N GLY A 136 -14.58 -5.55 -0.39
CA GLY A 136 -14.91 -4.81 0.83
C GLY A 136 -15.93 -5.53 1.69
N ALA A 137 -15.51 -6.15 2.79
CA ALA A 137 -16.42 -6.77 3.77
C ALA A 137 -17.02 -5.74 4.73
N TYR A 138 -16.23 -4.74 5.12
CA TYR A 138 -16.61 -3.66 6.05
C TYR A 138 -16.61 -2.33 5.31
N LYS A 139 -17.65 -1.50 5.53
CA LYS A 139 -17.80 -0.24 4.79
C LYS A 139 -18.16 0.93 5.72
N PRO A 140 -17.24 1.90 5.89
CA PRO A 140 -17.57 3.13 6.61
C PRO A 140 -18.50 3.99 5.74
N ARG A 141 -19.64 4.38 6.27
CA ARG A 141 -20.63 5.20 5.54
C ARG A 141 -20.86 6.53 6.24
N THR A 142 -21.06 7.59 5.44
CA THR A 142 -21.43 8.90 5.98
C THR A 142 -22.85 8.88 6.53
N ASN A 143 -23.76 8.13 5.88
CA ASN A 143 -25.12 7.94 6.33
C ASN A 143 -25.22 6.60 7.09
N PRO A 144 -25.67 6.60 8.37
CA PRO A 144 -25.76 5.39 9.17
C PRO A 144 -26.79 4.37 8.65
N TYR A 145 -27.73 4.79 7.84
CA TYR A 145 -28.74 3.92 7.23
C TYR A 145 -28.28 3.26 5.92
N SER A 146 -27.13 3.64 5.41
CA SER A 146 -26.55 3.00 4.23
C SER A 146 -25.96 1.62 4.58
N PHE A 147 -25.85 0.74 3.60
CA PHE A 147 -25.23 -0.58 3.76
C PHE A 147 -23.82 -0.49 4.33
N GLN A 148 -23.57 -1.13 5.46
CA GLN A 148 -22.30 -1.06 6.21
C GLN A 148 -21.31 -2.18 5.87
N GLY A 149 -21.63 -3.03 4.88
CA GLY A 149 -20.90 -4.27 4.58
C GLY A 149 -21.52 -5.48 5.26
N HIS A 150 -21.17 -6.69 4.80
CA HIS A 150 -21.60 -7.94 5.44
C HIS A 150 -20.75 -8.30 6.68
N GLY A 151 -19.66 -7.57 6.91
CA GLY A 151 -18.76 -7.80 8.02
C GLY A 151 -18.17 -9.22 7.98
N LYS A 152 -17.92 -9.77 9.17
CA LYS A 152 -17.35 -11.13 9.32
C LYS A 152 -18.18 -12.24 8.67
N GLY A 153 -19.47 -12.01 8.42
CA GLY A 153 -20.37 -13.01 7.85
C GLY A 153 -20.00 -13.43 6.43
N CYS A 154 -19.35 -12.56 5.66
CA CYS A 154 -18.94 -12.88 4.29
C CYS A 154 -17.51 -13.43 4.19
N LEU A 155 -16.68 -13.29 5.21
CA LEU A 155 -15.26 -13.68 5.15
C LEU A 155 -15.05 -15.15 4.73
N PRO A 156 -15.79 -16.15 5.29
CA PRO A 156 -15.53 -17.55 4.97
C PRO A 156 -15.67 -17.83 3.47
N TRP A 157 -16.79 -17.46 2.87
CA TRP A 157 -17.04 -17.76 1.46
C TRP A 157 -16.24 -16.85 0.50
N VAL A 158 -15.86 -15.63 0.92
CA VAL A 158 -14.94 -14.78 0.13
C VAL A 158 -13.55 -15.41 0.08
N PHE A 159 -13.03 -15.88 1.23
CA PHE A 159 -11.69 -16.48 1.29
C PHE A 159 -11.62 -17.85 0.62
N GLU A 160 -12.66 -18.69 0.77
CA GLU A 160 -12.77 -19.98 0.05
C GLU A 160 -12.76 -19.77 -1.48
N LYS A 161 -13.57 -18.82 -1.98
CA LYS A 161 -13.57 -18.48 -3.41
C LYS A 161 -12.22 -17.95 -3.88
N ALA A 162 -11.60 -17.07 -3.11
CA ALA A 162 -10.27 -16.55 -3.42
C ALA A 162 -9.24 -17.68 -3.55
N GLY A 163 -9.24 -18.62 -2.60
CA GLY A 163 -8.35 -19.80 -2.67
C GLY A 163 -8.64 -20.66 -3.88
N LYS A 164 -9.91 -20.92 -4.21
CA LYS A 164 -10.35 -21.69 -5.39
C LYS A 164 -9.83 -21.09 -6.70
N HIS A 165 -9.85 -19.77 -6.83
CA HIS A 165 -9.44 -19.03 -8.04
C HIS A 165 -7.97 -18.56 -8.00
N GLY A 166 -7.16 -19.05 -7.08
CA GLY A 166 -5.72 -18.73 -7.00
C GLY A 166 -5.42 -17.27 -6.63
N ILE A 167 -6.39 -16.55 -6.07
CA ILE A 167 -6.18 -15.16 -5.61
C ILE A 167 -5.24 -15.17 -4.40
N LYS A 168 -4.12 -14.50 -4.54
CA LYS A 168 -3.06 -14.42 -3.51
C LYS A 168 -3.32 -13.34 -2.47
N VAL A 169 -3.84 -12.17 -2.89
CA VAL A 169 -4.01 -11.03 -1.98
C VAL A 169 -5.34 -10.31 -2.24
N ILE A 170 -6.10 -10.12 -1.18
CA ILE A 170 -7.34 -9.33 -1.18
C ILE A 170 -7.12 -8.02 -0.42
N ALA A 171 -7.26 -6.86 -1.07
CA ALA A 171 -7.35 -5.58 -0.37
C ALA A 171 -8.74 -5.45 0.27
N MET A 172 -8.78 -5.43 1.60
CA MET A 172 -10.03 -5.40 2.38
C MET A 172 -10.01 -4.25 3.37
N GLU A 173 -11.00 -3.36 3.27
CA GLU A 173 -11.13 -2.22 4.18
C GLU A 173 -11.49 -2.68 5.59
N ILE A 174 -10.80 -2.11 6.58
CA ILE A 174 -11.13 -2.28 8.00
C ILE A 174 -11.43 -0.91 8.61
N THR A 175 -12.33 -0.89 9.59
CA THR A 175 -12.79 0.33 10.26
C THR A 175 -12.65 0.28 11.77
N HIS A 176 -12.30 -0.89 12.31
CA HIS A 176 -12.07 -1.15 13.72
C HIS A 176 -10.97 -2.19 13.89
N GLU A 177 -10.25 -2.14 15.00
CA GLU A 177 -9.13 -3.07 15.28
C GLU A 177 -9.58 -4.53 15.40
N SER A 178 -10.81 -4.79 15.91
CA SER A 178 -11.35 -6.16 16.00
C SER A 178 -11.48 -6.86 14.65
N HIS A 179 -11.55 -6.12 13.54
CA HIS A 179 -11.63 -6.72 12.22
C HIS A 179 -10.35 -7.49 11.85
N ILE A 180 -9.21 -7.14 12.46
CA ILE A 180 -7.94 -7.88 12.27
C ILE A 180 -8.09 -9.28 12.83
N GLU A 181 -8.58 -9.43 14.05
CA GLU A 181 -8.82 -10.72 14.68
C GLU A 181 -9.91 -11.53 13.95
N GLU A 182 -10.98 -10.87 13.48
CA GLU A 182 -12.04 -11.53 12.70
C GLU A 182 -11.49 -12.12 11.39
N ILE A 183 -10.62 -11.38 10.68
CA ILE A 183 -9.94 -11.82 9.45
C ILE A 183 -9.00 -12.97 9.76
N ASP A 184 -8.13 -12.80 10.76
CA ASP A 184 -7.11 -13.78 11.13
C ASP A 184 -7.73 -15.11 11.54
N THR A 185 -8.71 -15.07 12.44
CA THR A 185 -9.47 -16.26 12.90
C THR A 185 -10.14 -16.98 11.74
N CYS A 186 -10.72 -16.23 10.79
CA CYS A 186 -11.37 -16.85 9.63
C CYS A 186 -10.35 -17.50 8.69
N LEU A 187 -9.25 -16.82 8.39
CA LEU A 187 -8.17 -17.37 7.56
C LEU A 187 -7.56 -18.63 8.17
N GLU A 188 -7.31 -18.63 9.49
CA GLU A 188 -6.78 -19.81 10.20
C GLU A 188 -7.71 -21.01 10.09
N LYS A 189 -9.01 -20.81 10.35
CA LYS A 189 -10.02 -21.87 10.24
C LYS A 189 -10.10 -22.50 8.85
N LEU A 190 -9.80 -21.73 7.82
CA LEU A 190 -9.82 -22.18 6.41
C LEU A 190 -8.46 -22.68 5.90
N GLY A 191 -7.42 -22.70 6.74
CA GLY A 191 -6.06 -23.07 6.34
C GLY A 191 -5.35 -22.05 5.47
N ARG A 192 -5.71 -20.77 5.61
CA ARG A 192 -5.11 -19.60 4.92
C ARG A 192 -5.08 -19.74 3.39
N PRO A 193 -6.23 -19.92 2.72
CA PRO A 193 -6.31 -20.14 1.26
C PRO A 193 -5.90 -18.91 0.45
N THR A 194 -5.88 -17.73 1.05
CA THR A 194 -5.51 -16.44 0.45
C THR A 194 -4.83 -15.55 1.50
N GLY A 195 -4.30 -14.40 1.09
CA GLY A 195 -3.80 -13.34 1.96
C GLY A 195 -4.71 -12.11 1.96
N VAL A 196 -4.60 -11.29 3.00
CA VAL A 196 -5.34 -10.02 3.11
C VAL A 196 -4.37 -8.85 3.26
N MET A 197 -4.58 -7.79 2.50
CA MET A 197 -3.97 -6.48 2.69
C MET A 197 -5.00 -5.59 3.39
N LEU A 198 -4.69 -5.14 4.60
CA LEU A 198 -5.59 -4.30 5.37
C LEU A 198 -5.68 -2.91 4.73
N GLN A 199 -6.84 -2.52 4.27
CA GLN A 199 -7.05 -1.19 3.71
C GLN A 199 -7.57 -0.24 4.78
N VAL A 200 -6.83 0.86 5.01
CA VAL A 200 -7.30 1.99 5.80
C VAL A 200 -7.96 2.99 4.86
N GLY A 201 -9.27 3.13 4.98
CA GLY A 201 -10.06 4.02 4.15
C GLY A 201 -9.78 5.49 4.46
N THR A 202 -10.05 6.36 3.50
CA THR A 202 -9.82 7.81 3.57
C THR A 202 -10.40 8.49 4.82
N ARG A 203 -11.52 8.00 5.34
CA ARG A 203 -12.15 8.53 6.57
C ARG A 203 -11.36 8.22 7.83
N ASN A 204 -10.54 7.17 7.81
CA ASN A 204 -9.76 6.68 8.94
C ASN A 204 -8.27 7.04 8.85
N THR A 205 -7.83 7.80 7.85
CA THR A 205 -6.43 8.23 7.69
C THR A 205 -5.93 9.05 8.90
N GLN A 206 -6.82 9.78 9.57
CA GLN A 206 -6.50 10.55 10.78
C GLN A 206 -7.00 9.88 12.07
N ASN A 207 -7.43 8.64 12.01
CA ASN A 207 -7.76 7.83 13.20
C ASN A 207 -6.46 7.20 13.74
N PHE A 208 -5.67 8.00 14.44
CA PHE A 208 -4.32 7.61 14.87
C PHE A 208 -4.32 6.39 15.80
N GLU A 209 -5.35 6.20 16.63
CA GLU A 209 -5.44 5.01 17.47
C GLU A 209 -5.69 3.73 16.65
N LEU A 210 -6.53 3.80 15.62
CA LEU A 210 -6.68 2.70 14.66
C LEU A 210 -5.37 2.43 13.91
N LEU A 211 -4.65 3.47 13.48
CA LEU A 211 -3.36 3.32 12.80
C LEU A 211 -2.33 2.63 13.70
N LYS A 212 -2.24 3.03 14.97
CA LYS A 212 -1.37 2.36 15.94
C LYS A 212 -1.75 0.89 16.15
N ALA A 213 -3.05 0.60 16.32
CA ALA A 213 -3.51 -0.77 16.48
C ALA A 213 -3.15 -1.65 15.27
N ILE A 214 -3.34 -1.13 14.04
CA ILE A 214 -2.94 -1.81 12.81
C ILE A 214 -1.41 -1.95 12.73
N GLY A 215 -0.67 -0.94 13.15
CA GLY A 215 0.79 -0.93 13.13
C GLY A 215 1.44 -1.96 14.06
N ARG A 216 0.76 -2.37 15.16
CA ARG A 216 1.27 -3.36 16.12
C ARG A 216 1.32 -4.80 15.57
N GLN A 217 0.66 -5.07 14.47
CA GLN A 217 0.73 -6.36 13.79
C GLN A 217 1.60 -6.24 12.52
N SER A 218 2.38 -7.27 12.21
CA SER A 218 3.24 -7.35 11.02
C SER A 218 2.83 -8.45 10.04
N THR A 219 1.78 -9.20 10.36
CA THR A 219 1.27 -10.32 9.54
C THR A 219 0.69 -9.81 8.22
N TYR A 220 -0.05 -8.71 8.25
CA TYR A 220 -0.77 -8.17 7.10
C TYR A 220 -0.15 -6.84 6.64
N PRO A 221 0.17 -6.69 5.35
CA PRO A 221 0.54 -5.39 4.80
C PRO A 221 -0.65 -4.43 4.81
N VAL A 222 -0.36 -3.13 4.70
CA VAL A 222 -1.37 -2.08 4.81
C VAL A 222 -1.43 -1.23 3.54
N LEU A 223 -2.63 -1.02 3.02
CA LEU A 223 -2.95 -0.03 2.01
C LEU A 223 -3.56 1.19 2.70
N LEU A 224 -2.79 2.27 2.85
CA LEU A 224 -3.26 3.52 3.45
C LEU A 224 -3.75 4.48 2.37
N LYS A 225 -5.04 4.78 2.34
CA LYS A 225 -5.61 5.78 1.43
C LYS A 225 -5.37 7.19 1.95
N ARG A 226 -5.01 8.12 1.06
CA ARG A 226 -4.93 9.55 1.35
C ARG A 226 -6.23 10.05 2.01
N GLY A 227 -6.08 10.89 3.04
CA GLY A 227 -7.21 11.47 3.75
C GLY A 227 -7.94 12.57 2.96
N PHE A 228 -9.21 12.81 3.29
CA PHE A 228 -10.00 13.90 2.69
C PHE A 228 -9.47 15.26 3.09
N GLY A 229 -9.21 16.13 2.10
CA GLY A 229 -8.92 17.54 2.33
C GLY A 229 -7.65 17.85 3.12
N ILE A 230 -6.85 16.84 3.47
CA ILE A 230 -5.57 17.00 4.17
C ILE A 230 -4.40 17.07 3.19
N THR A 231 -3.32 17.67 3.62
CA THR A 231 -2.10 17.78 2.81
C THR A 231 -1.47 16.40 2.54
N LEU A 232 -0.59 16.34 1.54
CA LEU A 232 0.18 15.13 1.29
C LEU A 232 1.05 14.80 2.50
N ASN A 233 1.67 15.81 3.11
CA ASN A 233 2.53 15.64 4.29
C ASN A 233 1.78 15.01 5.47
N GLU A 234 0.60 15.51 5.82
CA GLU A 234 -0.23 14.92 6.88
C GLU A 234 -0.61 13.47 6.59
N SER A 235 -0.91 13.14 5.32
CA SER A 235 -1.23 11.76 4.92
C SER A 235 -0.02 10.84 4.99
N LEU A 236 1.19 11.33 4.66
CA LEU A 236 2.42 10.56 4.77
C LEU A 236 2.83 10.36 6.23
N ASN A 237 2.61 11.36 7.10
CA ASN A 237 2.78 11.20 8.54
C ASN A 237 1.79 10.16 9.12
N ALA A 238 0.59 10.06 8.59
CA ALA A 238 -0.35 8.99 8.96
C ALA A 238 0.22 7.59 8.63
N ALA A 239 0.93 7.44 7.50
CA ALA A 239 1.65 6.20 7.19
C ALA A 239 2.78 5.92 8.19
N GLU A 240 3.48 6.95 8.63
CA GLU A 240 4.55 6.81 9.63
C GLU A 240 4.05 6.30 10.99
N TYR A 241 2.77 6.57 11.38
CA TYR A 241 2.18 5.96 12.58
C TYR A 241 2.13 4.44 12.50
N LEU A 242 1.81 3.87 11.33
CA LEU A 242 1.83 2.41 11.13
C LEU A 242 3.25 1.85 11.32
N ALA A 243 4.23 2.49 10.70
CA ALA A 243 5.61 2.06 10.73
C ALA A 243 6.24 2.24 12.13
N SER A 244 5.90 3.31 12.84
CA SER A 244 6.41 3.57 14.19
C SER A 244 5.96 2.53 15.22
N GLU A 245 4.84 1.85 14.98
CA GLU A 245 4.37 0.74 15.81
C GLU A 245 4.92 -0.63 15.38
N GLY A 246 5.62 -0.71 14.22
CA GLY A 246 6.32 -1.91 13.77
C GLY A 246 5.96 -2.42 12.38
N ASN A 247 4.87 -1.94 11.75
CA ASN A 247 4.48 -2.38 10.42
C ASN A 247 4.86 -1.36 9.34
N ALA A 248 6.03 -1.56 8.74
CA ALA A 248 6.52 -0.75 7.62
C ALA A 248 6.09 -1.29 6.24
N ASN A 249 5.35 -2.40 6.16
CA ASN A 249 4.81 -2.95 4.93
C ASN A 249 3.59 -2.14 4.45
N VAL A 250 3.81 -0.90 4.08
CA VAL A 250 2.77 0.07 3.75
C VAL A 250 2.83 0.46 2.28
N ILE A 251 1.67 0.46 1.62
CA ILE A 251 1.44 1.04 0.29
C ILE A 251 0.62 2.31 0.48
N PHE A 252 1.06 3.42 -0.09
CA PHE A 252 0.34 4.68 -0.03
C PHE A 252 -0.59 4.84 -1.24
N CYS A 253 -1.88 5.10 -1.02
CA CYS A 253 -2.88 5.17 -2.08
C CYS A 253 -3.38 6.61 -2.30
N LEU A 254 -3.07 7.14 -3.48
CA LEU A 254 -3.68 8.37 -4.01
C LEU A 254 -5.08 8.03 -4.55
N ARG A 255 -6.09 8.81 -4.19
CA ARG A 255 -7.50 8.54 -4.52
C ARG A 255 -8.33 9.79 -4.79
N GLY A 256 -7.64 10.89 -5.09
CA GLY A 256 -8.20 12.20 -5.28
C GLY A 256 -8.39 12.98 -3.97
N MET A 257 -8.35 14.28 -4.09
CA MET A 257 -8.58 15.24 -3.00
C MET A 257 -10.02 15.75 -3.04
N LYS A 258 -10.71 15.73 -1.90
CA LYS A 258 -12.04 16.33 -1.81
C LYS A 258 -11.94 17.85 -1.85
N THR A 259 -12.36 18.44 -2.95
CA THR A 259 -12.42 19.87 -3.16
C THR A 259 -13.46 20.20 -4.23
N GLU A 260 -14.04 21.37 -4.19
CA GLU A 260 -14.98 21.84 -5.23
C GLU A 260 -14.31 22.02 -6.60
N ALA A 261 -13.01 22.29 -6.62
CA ALA A 261 -12.23 22.38 -7.85
C ALA A 261 -12.07 21.03 -8.58
N GLY A 262 -12.52 19.93 -8.00
CA GLY A 262 -12.47 18.60 -8.61
C GLY A 262 -13.57 18.32 -9.64
N GLN A 263 -14.62 19.15 -9.68
CA GLN A 263 -15.72 18.93 -10.62
C GLN A 263 -15.25 18.98 -12.09
N PRO A 264 -15.83 18.14 -12.98
CA PRO A 264 -17.01 17.27 -12.79
C PRO A 264 -16.73 15.94 -12.07
N HIS A 265 -15.47 15.60 -11.80
CA HIS A 265 -15.13 14.39 -11.08
C HIS A 265 -15.54 14.46 -9.60
N ARG A 266 -15.70 13.30 -8.98
CA ARG A 266 -16.03 13.17 -7.55
C ARG A 266 -15.00 13.87 -6.65
N ASN A 267 -13.72 13.82 -7.04
CA ASN A 267 -12.59 14.44 -6.36
C ASN A 267 -11.61 14.98 -7.39
N MET A 268 -10.79 15.93 -7.01
CA MET A 268 -9.66 16.37 -7.83
C MET A 268 -8.65 15.22 -7.94
N VAL A 269 -8.40 14.73 -9.15
CA VAL A 269 -7.43 13.66 -9.41
C VAL A 269 -6.03 14.14 -9.02
N ASP A 270 -5.37 13.40 -8.12
CA ASP A 270 -4.10 13.80 -7.51
C ASP A 270 -2.89 12.94 -7.93
N PHE A 271 -2.99 12.27 -9.06
CA PHE A 271 -1.98 11.28 -9.50
C PHE A 271 -0.65 11.91 -9.95
N ALA A 272 -0.61 13.22 -10.17
CA ALA A 272 0.64 13.97 -10.28
C ALA A 272 1.53 13.86 -9.01
N HIS A 273 0.96 13.45 -7.87
CA HIS A 273 1.71 13.20 -6.65
C HIS A 273 2.42 11.84 -6.60
N VAL A 274 2.19 10.91 -7.55
CA VAL A 274 2.92 9.62 -7.61
C VAL A 274 4.44 9.81 -7.51
N PRO A 275 5.10 10.61 -8.36
CA PRO A 275 6.54 10.83 -8.25
C PRO A 275 6.94 11.61 -6.98
N ALA A 276 6.06 12.45 -6.43
CA ALA A 276 6.33 13.16 -5.19
C ALA A 276 6.39 12.19 -3.99
N VAL A 277 5.43 11.29 -3.86
CA VAL A 277 5.43 10.23 -2.82
C VAL A 277 6.69 9.37 -2.93
N LYS A 278 7.06 8.93 -4.15
CA LYS A 278 8.26 8.11 -4.38
C LYS A 278 9.57 8.86 -4.08
N ARG A 279 9.58 10.19 -4.24
CA ARG A 279 10.74 11.02 -3.88
C ARG A 279 10.87 11.19 -2.37
N LEU A 280 9.73 11.36 -1.68
CA LEU A 280 9.70 11.60 -0.25
C LEU A 280 9.82 10.31 0.58
N THR A 281 9.32 9.19 0.03
CA THR A 281 9.22 7.93 0.77
C THR A 281 9.71 6.74 -0.05
N ARG A 282 9.89 5.62 0.65
CA ARG A 282 10.21 4.32 0.04
C ARG A 282 8.96 3.48 -0.22
N MET A 283 7.77 3.96 0.12
CA MET A 283 6.52 3.23 -0.08
C MET A 283 6.23 2.99 -1.56
N PRO A 284 5.74 1.81 -1.96
CA PRO A 284 5.04 1.64 -3.22
C PRO A 284 3.81 2.56 -3.27
N VAL A 285 3.45 3.04 -4.45
CA VAL A 285 2.34 3.99 -4.62
C VAL A 285 1.20 3.32 -5.38
N CYS A 286 0.03 3.33 -4.76
CA CYS A 286 -1.23 2.93 -5.36
C CYS A 286 -1.98 4.16 -5.92
N VAL A 287 -2.74 3.95 -6.99
CA VAL A 287 -3.75 4.90 -7.47
C VAL A 287 -5.13 4.24 -7.46
N ASP A 288 -6.14 4.99 -7.03
CA ASP A 288 -7.54 4.58 -6.99
C ASP A 288 -8.37 5.51 -7.89
N PRO A 289 -8.43 5.21 -9.19
CA PRO A 289 -9.12 6.06 -10.17
C PRO A 289 -10.63 6.06 -9.95
N SER A 290 -11.23 4.94 -9.56
CA SER A 290 -12.68 4.84 -9.33
C SER A 290 -13.18 5.85 -8.30
N HIS A 291 -12.44 6.00 -7.18
CA HIS A 291 -12.81 6.96 -6.14
C HIS A 291 -12.32 8.38 -6.41
N SER A 292 -11.41 8.57 -7.36
CA SER A 292 -11.02 9.91 -7.83
C SER A 292 -12.07 10.47 -8.78
N VAL A 293 -12.42 9.72 -9.83
CA VAL A 293 -13.36 10.13 -10.89
C VAL A 293 -14.82 10.01 -10.42
N GLY A 294 -15.24 8.84 -9.96
CA GLY A 294 -16.55 8.61 -9.34
C GLY A 294 -17.70 8.37 -10.33
N THR A 295 -17.45 8.36 -11.64
CA THR A 295 -18.41 8.15 -12.70
C THR A 295 -17.83 7.30 -13.84
N ARG A 296 -18.67 6.94 -14.81
CA ARG A 296 -18.27 6.23 -16.04
C ARG A 296 -18.47 7.10 -17.28
N GLU A 297 -18.20 8.40 -17.14
CA GLU A 297 -18.25 9.31 -18.28
C GLU A 297 -17.21 8.92 -19.34
N GLN A 298 -17.58 9.09 -20.59
CA GLN A 298 -16.76 8.73 -21.74
C GLN A 298 -16.34 9.97 -22.51
N SER A 299 -15.05 10.08 -22.78
CA SER A 299 -14.48 11.13 -23.62
C SER A 299 -14.76 10.89 -25.12
N PRO A 300 -14.62 11.94 -25.99
CA PRO A 300 -14.85 11.80 -27.43
C PRO A 300 -13.98 10.77 -28.15
N ASP A 301 -12.87 10.36 -27.57
CA ASP A 301 -11.98 9.29 -28.05
C ASP A 301 -12.51 7.87 -27.77
N GLY A 302 -13.63 7.77 -27.05
CA GLY A 302 -14.24 6.51 -26.67
C GLY A 302 -13.69 5.89 -25.40
N ILE A 303 -12.74 6.55 -24.71
CA ILE A 303 -12.12 6.07 -23.47
C ILE A 303 -12.87 6.68 -22.27
N LEU A 304 -13.08 5.88 -21.23
CA LEU A 304 -13.70 6.36 -19.98
C LEU A 304 -12.74 7.24 -19.17
N ASP A 305 -13.27 8.26 -18.50
CA ASP A 305 -12.46 9.14 -17.64
C ASP A 305 -11.67 8.37 -16.56
N VAL A 306 -12.23 7.29 -16.03
CA VAL A 306 -11.56 6.41 -15.08
C VAL A 306 -10.34 5.69 -15.70
N MET A 307 -10.40 5.35 -16.99
CA MET A 307 -9.28 4.75 -17.72
C MET A 307 -8.20 5.80 -17.99
N HIS A 308 -8.58 7.01 -18.41
CA HIS A 308 -7.65 8.14 -18.55
C HIS A 308 -6.94 8.47 -17.23
N ALA A 309 -7.67 8.52 -16.11
CA ALA A 309 -7.08 8.75 -14.80
C ALA A 309 -6.12 7.62 -14.40
N THR A 310 -6.48 6.36 -14.70
CA THR A 310 -5.59 5.21 -14.46
C THR A 310 -4.28 5.36 -15.24
N ALA A 311 -4.37 5.66 -16.53
CA ALA A 311 -3.21 5.86 -17.40
C ALA A 311 -2.28 6.97 -16.87
N GLN A 312 -2.82 8.10 -16.42
CA GLN A 312 -2.05 9.19 -15.80
C GLN A 312 -1.22 8.69 -14.61
N GLY A 313 -1.83 7.93 -13.71
CA GLY A 313 -1.16 7.38 -12.52
C GLY A 313 -0.08 6.37 -12.88
N VAL A 314 -0.35 5.47 -13.80
CA VAL A 314 0.57 4.40 -14.19
C VAL A 314 1.76 4.97 -14.99
N ILE A 315 1.53 5.89 -15.92
CA ILE A 315 2.61 6.59 -16.66
C ILE A 315 3.46 7.47 -15.73
N ALA A 316 2.89 7.96 -14.62
CA ALA A 316 3.66 8.67 -13.59
C ALA A 316 4.48 7.71 -12.69
N GLY A 317 4.27 6.40 -12.81
CA GLY A 317 5.04 5.36 -12.11
C GLY A 317 4.34 4.77 -10.88
N ALA A 318 3.01 4.71 -10.85
CA ALA A 318 2.28 3.97 -9.83
C ALA A 318 2.67 2.48 -9.84
N ASN A 319 2.61 1.86 -8.68
CA ASN A 319 3.03 0.46 -8.43
C ASN A 319 1.84 -0.46 -8.13
N MET A 320 0.68 0.14 -7.92
CA MET A 320 -0.57 -0.56 -7.70
C MET A 320 -1.72 0.26 -8.28
N VAL A 321 -2.69 -0.44 -8.85
CA VAL A 321 -3.99 0.13 -9.23
C VAL A 321 -5.06 -0.55 -8.40
N LEU A 322 -5.92 0.23 -7.75
CA LEU A 322 -7.09 -0.24 -7.01
C LEU A 322 -8.35 0.27 -7.74
N VAL A 323 -9.10 -0.62 -8.36
CA VAL A 323 -10.20 -0.22 -9.24
C VAL A 323 -11.48 -1.01 -8.97
N ASP A 324 -12.63 -0.34 -9.11
CA ASP A 324 -13.93 -0.93 -8.92
C ASP A 324 -14.41 -1.59 -10.22
N PHE A 325 -14.63 -2.90 -10.17
CA PHE A 325 -15.34 -3.68 -11.16
C PHE A 325 -16.55 -4.35 -10.52
N HIS A 326 -17.61 -4.50 -11.28
CA HIS A 326 -18.81 -5.19 -10.78
C HIS A 326 -19.53 -5.94 -11.91
N PRO A 327 -19.95 -7.21 -11.70
CA PRO A 327 -20.71 -7.97 -12.72
C PRO A 327 -22.02 -7.31 -13.12
N LYS A 328 -22.67 -6.61 -12.19
CA LYS A 328 -23.94 -5.90 -12.38
C LYS A 328 -23.93 -4.60 -11.60
N PRO A 329 -23.27 -3.52 -12.10
CA PRO A 329 -23.13 -2.25 -11.37
C PRO A 329 -24.45 -1.65 -10.89
N GLU A 330 -25.54 -1.85 -11.63
CA GLU A 330 -26.87 -1.38 -11.26
C GLU A 330 -27.46 -2.08 -10.02
N LYS A 331 -26.89 -3.23 -9.63
CA LYS A 331 -27.25 -3.99 -8.42
C LYS A 331 -26.23 -3.82 -7.28
N ALA A 332 -25.12 -3.14 -7.55
CA ALA A 332 -24.09 -2.95 -6.54
C ALA A 332 -24.65 -2.20 -5.31
N LEU A 333 -24.35 -2.74 -4.12
CA LEU A 333 -24.78 -2.14 -2.86
C LEU A 333 -24.01 -0.86 -2.52
N VAL A 334 -22.84 -0.68 -3.14
CA VAL A 334 -21.94 0.48 -2.91
C VAL A 334 -21.24 0.83 -4.22
N ASP A 335 -21.18 2.14 -4.53
CA ASP A 335 -20.35 2.73 -5.59
C ASP A 335 -20.60 2.14 -7.01
N GLY A 336 -21.83 1.65 -7.30
CA GLY A 336 -22.21 1.10 -8.61
C GLY A 336 -21.94 2.04 -9.78
N PRO A 337 -22.31 3.35 -9.73
CA PRO A 337 -22.11 4.27 -10.84
C PRO A 337 -20.68 4.43 -11.34
N GLN A 338 -19.67 4.12 -10.52
CA GLN A 338 -18.26 4.22 -10.89
C GLN A 338 -17.62 2.89 -11.30
N ALA A 339 -18.29 1.76 -11.02
CA ALA A 339 -17.74 0.43 -11.27
C ALA A 339 -17.67 0.11 -12.77
N LEU A 340 -16.53 -0.39 -13.21
CA LEU A 340 -16.34 -0.89 -14.57
C LEU A 340 -17.07 -2.21 -14.78
N LEU A 341 -17.43 -2.50 -16.03
CA LEU A 341 -18.13 -3.71 -16.43
C LEU A 341 -17.14 -4.86 -16.65
N MET A 342 -17.59 -6.09 -16.39
CA MET A 342 -16.73 -7.26 -16.52
C MET A 342 -16.11 -7.43 -17.92
N HIS A 343 -16.85 -7.10 -18.98
CA HIS A 343 -16.35 -7.21 -20.37
C HIS A 343 -15.27 -6.15 -20.70
N GLU A 344 -15.14 -5.10 -19.89
CA GLU A 344 -14.10 -4.07 -20.04
C GLU A 344 -12.76 -4.51 -19.43
N LEU A 345 -12.74 -5.55 -18.58
CA LEU A 345 -11.56 -5.98 -17.85
C LEU A 345 -10.36 -6.31 -18.76
N PRO A 346 -10.50 -7.10 -19.83
CA PRO A 346 -9.36 -7.41 -20.71
C PRO A 346 -8.73 -6.18 -21.34
N ALA A 347 -9.54 -5.26 -21.89
CA ALA A 347 -9.06 -4.02 -22.50
C ALA A 347 -8.41 -3.09 -21.46
N TYR A 348 -9.01 -3.00 -20.26
CA TYR A 348 -8.45 -2.24 -19.17
C TYR A 348 -7.06 -2.76 -18.73
N LEU A 349 -6.89 -4.06 -18.61
CA LEU A 349 -5.61 -4.68 -18.27
C LEU A 349 -4.56 -4.45 -19.38
N GLU A 350 -4.94 -4.53 -20.64
CA GLU A 350 -4.07 -4.25 -21.79
C GLU A 350 -3.58 -2.80 -21.75
N ASP A 351 -4.48 -1.84 -21.58
CA ASP A 351 -4.15 -0.40 -21.50
C ASP A 351 -3.20 -0.09 -20.34
N ILE A 352 -3.45 -0.65 -19.16
CA ILE A 352 -2.55 -0.47 -18.00
C ILE A 352 -1.16 -1.04 -18.26
N ARG A 353 -1.06 -2.22 -18.87
CA ARG A 353 0.23 -2.85 -19.21
C ARG A 353 1.00 -1.99 -20.23
N LEU A 354 0.31 -1.46 -21.25
CA LEU A 354 0.88 -0.52 -22.20
C LEU A 354 1.42 0.75 -21.53
N CYS A 355 0.64 1.33 -20.62
CA CYS A 355 1.06 2.51 -19.84
C CYS A 355 2.28 2.22 -18.96
N HIS A 356 2.34 1.06 -18.31
CA HIS A 356 3.45 0.64 -17.49
C HIS A 356 4.73 0.42 -18.31
N ASP A 357 4.63 -0.20 -19.47
CA ASP A 357 5.76 -0.37 -20.39
C ASP A 357 6.26 0.99 -20.94
N THR A 358 5.34 1.91 -21.18
CA THR A 358 5.67 3.29 -21.56
C THR A 358 6.42 4.00 -20.44
N TRP A 359 6.00 3.83 -19.18
CA TRP A 359 6.74 4.35 -18.03
C TRP A 359 8.17 3.80 -17.96
N LYS A 360 8.39 2.48 -18.14
CA LYS A 360 9.73 1.87 -18.18
C LYS A 360 10.59 2.47 -19.30
N LYS A 361 10.03 2.65 -20.50
CA LYS A 361 10.74 3.30 -21.63
C LYS A 361 11.14 4.74 -21.29
N ARG A 362 10.26 5.50 -20.63
CA ARG A 362 10.58 6.86 -20.16
C ARG A 362 11.73 6.86 -19.15
N GLN A 363 11.76 5.92 -18.21
CA GLN A 363 12.88 5.80 -17.26
C GLN A 363 14.22 5.60 -18.00
N ALA A 364 14.26 4.71 -19.00
CA ALA A 364 15.47 4.45 -19.79
C ALA A 364 15.96 5.71 -20.56
N ILE A 365 15.04 6.58 -21.02
CA ILE A 365 15.42 7.86 -21.66
C ILE A 365 16.15 8.76 -20.64
N TYR A 366 15.58 8.94 -19.45
CA TYR A 366 16.15 9.83 -18.46
C TYR A 366 17.39 9.25 -17.76
N GLN A 367 17.54 7.92 -17.72
CA GLN A 367 18.77 7.29 -17.24
C GLN A 367 19.96 7.64 -18.19
N ARG A 368 19.77 7.49 -19.51
CA ARG A 368 20.77 7.89 -20.50
C ARG A 368 21.17 9.36 -20.41
N LEU A 369 20.19 10.25 -20.08
CA LEU A 369 20.48 11.67 -19.88
C LEU A 369 21.40 11.89 -18.67
N LYS A 370 21.21 11.16 -17.58
CA LYS A 370 22.07 11.23 -16.39
C LYS A 370 23.47 10.71 -16.67
N ASP A 371 23.56 9.58 -17.37
CA ASP A 371 24.85 8.96 -17.72
C ASP A 371 25.70 9.90 -18.58
N ASN A 372 25.08 10.57 -19.57
CA ASN A 372 25.73 11.56 -20.40
C ASN A 372 26.16 12.86 -19.68
N ALA A 373 25.44 13.23 -18.60
CA ALA A 373 25.76 14.40 -17.78
C ALA A 373 26.89 14.14 -16.77
N SER A 374 27.19 12.87 -16.52
CA SER A 374 28.23 12.41 -15.58
C SER A 374 29.55 12.03 -16.28
N ALA A 375 29.53 11.98 -17.63
CA ALA A 375 30.69 11.75 -18.50
C ALA A 375 31.30 13.08 -18.97
#